data_03c855e5168f49c4af2724efaf988528
#
_entry.id   03c855e5168f49c4af2724efaf988528
#
_cell.length_a   1.000
_cell.length_b   1.000
_cell.length_c   1.000
_cell.angle_alpha   90.00
_cell.angle_beta   90.00
_cell.angle_gamma   90.00
#
_symmetry.space_group_name_H-M   'P 1'
#
loop_
_entity.id
_entity.type
_entity.pdbx_description
1 polymer ?
#
loop_
_entity_poly.entity_id
_entity_poly.type
_entity_poly.pdbx_seq_one_letter_code
_entity_poly.pdbx_strand_id
1 'polypeptide(L)'
;MEVRRSGMSDRLLINATTVSLIIGDITDLDIDCFVYYAASDLKLGSGFGGAISGRGGMSIQKELDGLGPIEAGQAVISKAGDLKSRFILHANGPKFQEENLEAKLRTTMENSLELARDRGIKSIAFPPMGTGFYGVPLRTSAAVMLDTIRKHLEGDTSIENLVI
;
A
#
# COMPACT_ATOMS: atom_id res chain seq x y z
N MET A 1 -23.18 7.28 25.53
CA MET A 1 -21.76 6.90 25.48
C MET A 1 -21.08 7.88 24.52
N GLU A 2 -20.44 8.89 25.08
CA GLU A 2 -19.75 9.93 24.30
C GLU A 2 -18.47 9.33 23.73
N VAL A 3 -18.39 9.18 22.42
CA VAL A 3 -17.15 8.89 21.73
C VAL A 3 -16.35 10.18 21.66
N ARG A 4 -15.43 10.37 22.58
CA ARG A 4 -14.47 11.48 22.51
C ARG A 4 -13.60 11.29 21.26
N ARG A 5 -13.85 12.09 20.23
CA ARG A 5 -12.91 12.33 19.15
C ARG A 5 -11.75 13.19 19.67
N SER A 6 -10.83 12.59 20.38
CA SER A 6 -9.48 13.14 20.51
C SER A 6 -8.65 12.52 19.38
N GLY A 7 -7.79 13.28 18.72
CA GLY A 7 -6.95 12.84 17.61
C GLY A 7 -5.95 11.73 18.00
N MET A 8 -6.43 10.63 18.51
CA MET A 8 -5.67 9.42 18.76
C MET A 8 -5.84 8.52 17.55
N SER A 9 -4.75 8.30 16.83
CA SER A 9 -4.65 7.16 15.94
C SER A 9 -4.93 5.89 16.74
N ASP A 10 -5.93 5.12 16.32
CA ASP A 10 -6.14 3.78 16.90
C ASP A 10 -4.88 2.97 16.63
N ARG A 11 -4.25 2.48 17.69
CA ARG A 11 -3.01 1.71 17.60
C ARG A 11 -3.22 0.33 18.15
N LEU A 12 -2.70 -0.65 17.45
CA LEU A 12 -2.69 -2.06 17.83
C LEU A 12 -1.27 -2.58 17.74
N LEU A 13 -0.85 -3.40 18.72
CA LEU A 13 0.41 -4.10 18.67
C LEU A 13 0.16 -5.55 18.25
N ILE A 14 0.81 -5.99 17.17
CA ILE A 14 0.83 -7.38 16.71
C ILE A 14 2.28 -7.83 16.75
N ASN A 15 2.61 -8.73 17.68
CA ASN A 15 3.99 -9.07 18.03
C ASN A 15 4.83 -7.82 18.30
N ALA A 16 5.88 -7.56 17.52
CA ALA A 16 6.72 -6.37 17.65
C ALA A 16 6.32 -5.20 16.73
N THR A 17 5.23 -5.33 15.98
CA THR A 17 4.81 -4.32 15.00
C THR A 17 3.66 -3.47 15.53
N THR A 18 3.82 -2.16 15.50
CA THR A 18 2.74 -1.22 15.77
C THR A 18 1.93 -1.01 14.49
N VAL A 19 0.62 -1.29 14.56
CA VAL A 19 -0.34 -1.00 13.48
C VAL A 19 -1.16 0.22 13.87
N SER A 20 -1.25 1.21 13.00
CA SER A 20 -1.97 2.46 13.23
C SER A 20 -2.97 2.73 12.12
N LEU A 21 -4.15 3.22 12.49
CA LEU A 21 -5.13 3.74 11.54
C LEU A 21 -5.10 5.27 11.61
N ILE A 22 -4.89 5.92 10.47
CA ILE A 22 -4.84 7.38 10.39
C ILE A 22 -5.72 7.93 9.26
N ILE A 23 -6.11 9.18 9.39
CA ILE A 23 -6.73 9.95 8.31
C ILE A 23 -5.73 11.02 7.89
N GLY A 24 -5.26 10.95 6.63
CA GLY A 24 -4.27 11.89 6.14
C GLY A 24 -3.90 11.62 4.68
N ASP A 25 -2.96 12.40 4.18
CA ASP A 25 -2.39 12.21 2.84
C ASP A 25 -1.17 11.28 2.95
N ILE A 26 -1.29 10.11 2.35
CA ILE A 26 -0.24 9.08 2.39
C ILE A 26 1.07 9.56 1.75
N THR A 27 0.99 10.49 0.78
CA THR A 27 2.19 11.05 0.12
C THR A 27 2.96 12.03 0.98
N ASP A 28 2.39 12.48 2.11
CA ASP A 28 3.05 13.37 3.08
C ASP A 28 3.76 12.62 4.21
N LEU A 29 3.62 11.31 4.28
CA LEU A 29 4.20 10.50 5.34
C LEU A 29 5.73 10.40 5.21
N ASP A 30 6.42 10.61 6.32
CA ASP A 30 7.87 10.40 6.45
C ASP A 30 8.10 8.97 6.98
N ILE A 31 8.08 8.02 6.06
CA ILE A 31 8.22 6.58 6.32
C ILE A 31 9.10 5.93 5.25
N ASP A 32 9.47 4.66 5.45
CA ASP A 32 10.28 3.98 4.45
C ASP A 32 9.53 3.81 3.12
N CYS A 33 8.27 3.35 3.18
CA CYS A 33 7.52 2.97 1.99
C CYS A 33 6.03 3.23 2.15
N PHE A 34 5.37 3.68 1.11
CA PHE A 34 3.90 3.56 1.00
C PHE A 34 3.52 2.75 -0.23
N VAL A 35 2.32 2.19 -0.20
CA VAL A 35 1.80 1.36 -1.27
C VAL A 35 0.89 2.16 -2.18
N TYR A 36 1.04 1.94 -3.47
CA TYR A 36 0.18 2.46 -4.53
C TYR A 36 -0.46 1.30 -5.29
N TYR A 37 -1.78 1.36 -5.47
CA TYR A 37 -2.52 0.37 -6.26
C TYR A 37 -2.37 0.70 -7.74
N ALA A 38 -1.46 0.01 -8.41
CA ALA A 38 -0.95 0.37 -9.73
C ALA A 38 -1.66 -0.37 -10.87
N ALA A 39 -1.66 0.25 -12.04
CA ALA A 39 -1.98 -0.44 -13.29
C ALA A 39 -0.82 -1.36 -13.72
N SER A 40 -1.11 -2.37 -14.55
CA SER A 40 -0.11 -3.34 -15.02
C SER A 40 1.03 -2.72 -15.82
N ASP A 41 0.76 -1.62 -16.55
CA ASP A 41 1.75 -0.88 -17.32
C ASP A 41 2.60 0.09 -16.47
N LEU A 42 2.33 0.18 -15.16
CA LEU A 42 2.99 1.07 -14.19
C LEU A 42 2.88 2.57 -14.53
N LYS A 43 1.92 2.96 -15.37
CA LYS A 43 1.66 4.39 -15.61
C LYS A 43 0.92 5.01 -14.43
N LEU A 44 1.47 6.08 -13.89
CA LEU A 44 0.88 6.77 -12.73
C LEU A 44 -0.45 7.46 -13.08
N GLY A 45 -0.56 8.04 -14.26
CA GLY A 45 -1.81 8.63 -14.74
C GLY A 45 -2.29 9.82 -13.89
N SER A 46 -3.61 9.83 -13.62
CA SER A 46 -4.30 10.87 -12.86
C SER A 46 -4.63 10.44 -11.42
N GLY A 47 -5.35 11.27 -10.67
CA GLY A 47 -5.76 10.96 -9.31
C GLY A 47 -4.59 10.76 -8.36
N PHE A 48 -4.57 9.68 -7.60
CA PHE A 48 -3.48 9.35 -6.69
C PHE A 48 -2.13 9.22 -7.41
N GLY A 49 -2.09 8.56 -8.57
CA GLY A 49 -0.88 8.48 -9.40
C GLY A 49 -0.41 9.86 -9.88
N GLY A 50 -1.34 10.75 -10.22
CA GLY A 50 -1.05 12.14 -10.55
C GLY A 50 -0.47 12.93 -9.38
N ALA A 51 -0.95 12.68 -8.16
CA ALA A 51 -0.37 13.28 -6.95
C ALA A 51 1.06 12.79 -6.69
N ILE A 52 1.34 11.51 -6.92
CA ILE A 52 2.68 10.94 -6.82
C ILE A 52 3.63 11.63 -7.81
N SER A 53 3.27 11.70 -9.09
CA SER A 53 4.12 12.33 -10.10
C SER A 53 4.25 13.84 -9.92
N GLY A 54 3.17 14.52 -9.54
CA GLY A 54 3.17 15.96 -9.31
C GLY A 54 4.03 16.41 -8.13
N ARG A 55 4.03 15.65 -7.03
CA ARG A 55 4.79 15.96 -5.82
C ARG A 55 6.17 15.30 -5.80
N GLY A 56 6.27 14.08 -6.34
CA GLY A 56 7.53 13.30 -6.34
C GLY A 56 8.42 13.55 -7.54
N GLY A 57 7.89 14.13 -8.60
CA GLY A 57 8.63 14.44 -9.83
C GLY A 57 8.64 13.31 -10.85
N MET A 58 9.16 13.62 -12.03
CA MET A 58 9.14 12.72 -13.19
C MET A 58 10.11 11.54 -13.09
N SER A 59 11.06 11.59 -12.17
CA SER A 59 12.04 10.51 -11.97
C SER A 59 11.38 9.19 -11.59
N ILE A 60 10.23 9.25 -10.90
CA ILE A 60 9.46 8.07 -10.48
C ILE A 60 8.94 7.33 -11.72
N GLN A 61 8.25 8.02 -12.63
CA GLN A 61 7.72 7.40 -13.86
C GLN A 61 8.85 6.86 -14.73
N LYS A 62 9.96 7.58 -14.82
CA LYS A 62 11.13 7.14 -15.60
C LYS A 62 11.71 5.82 -15.07
N GLU A 63 11.78 5.66 -13.75
CA GLU A 63 12.21 4.40 -13.13
C GLU A 63 11.18 3.28 -13.42
N LEU A 64 9.88 3.57 -13.27
CA LEU A 64 8.81 2.60 -13.52
C LEU A 64 8.76 2.11 -14.98
N ASP A 65 9.09 2.96 -15.94
CA ASP A 65 9.16 2.59 -17.36
C ASP A 65 10.20 1.48 -17.62
N GLY A 66 11.20 1.35 -16.76
CA GLY A 66 12.19 0.27 -16.81
C GLY A 66 11.83 -0.97 -15.98
N LEU A 67 10.80 -0.90 -15.12
CA LEU A 67 10.38 -1.99 -14.24
C LEU A 67 9.16 -2.76 -14.76
N GLY A 68 8.37 -2.15 -15.60
CA GLY A 68 7.12 -2.74 -16.09
C GLY A 68 7.23 -3.37 -17.49
N PRO A 69 6.13 -3.97 -17.98
CA PRO A 69 4.88 -4.19 -17.24
C PRO A 69 4.98 -5.29 -16.18
N ILE A 70 4.01 -5.29 -15.25
CA ILE A 70 3.87 -6.34 -14.23
C ILE A 70 2.55 -7.08 -14.37
N GLU A 71 2.53 -8.34 -13.97
CA GLU A 71 1.34 -9.17 -14.04
C GLU A 71 0.39 -8.93 -12.85
N ALA A 72 -0.85 -9.42 -12.98
CA ALA A 72 -1.82 -9.37 -11.89
C ALA A 72 -1.30 -10.05 -10.63
N GLY A 73 -1.44 -9.39 -9.50
CA GLY A 73 -0.93 -9.84 -8.20
C GLY A 73 0.52 -9.51 -7.92
N GLN A 74 1.29 -9.06 -8.91
CA GLN A 74 2.68 -8.67 -8.73
C GLN A 74 2.83 -7.25 -8.18
N ALA A 75 3.98 -7.00 -7.58
CA ALA A 75 4.38 -5.70 -7.09
C ALA A 75 5.85 -5.41 -7.41
N VAL A 76 6.19 -4.13 -7.54
CA VAL A 76 7.55 -3.64 -7.69
C VAL A 76 7.78 -2.44 -6.77
N ILE A 77 9.04 -2.16 -6.45
CA ILE A 77 9.42 -0.99 -5.64
C ILE A 77 10.21 -0.02 -6.50
N SER A 78 9.81 1.25 -6.46
CA SER A 78 10.58 2.38 -6.99
C SER A 78 11.06 3.30 -5.87
N LYS A 79 12.01 4.17 -6.17
CA LYS A 79 12.30 5.34 -5.34
C LYS A 79 11.13 6.30 -5.38
N ALA A 80 11.00 7.14 -4.37
CA ALA A 80 9.87 8.06 -4.21
C ALA A 80 10.17 9.50 -4.69
N GLY A 81 11.26 9.71 -5.42
CA GLY A 81 11.63 11.04 -5.92
C GLY A 81 11.76 12.07 -4.80
N ASP A 82 11.05 13.19 -4.95
CA ASP A 82 11.08 14.31 -3.98
C ASP A 82 10.09 14.14 -2.81
N LEU A 83 9.36 13.02 -2.74
CA LEU A 83 8.48 12.72 -1.60
C LEU A 83 9.28 12.45 -0.33
N LYS A 84 8.63 12.59 0.83
CA LYS A 84 9.25 12.32 2.14
C LYS A 84 9.56 10.84 2.36
N SER A 85 8.71 9.96 1.82
CA SER A 85 8.95 8.51 1.83
C SER A 85 10.15 8.16 0.96
N ARG A 86 10.86 7.10 1.29
CA ARG A 86 12.04 6.65 0.54
C ARG A 86 11.66 5.85 -0.70
N PHE A 87 10.61 5.05 -0.60
CA PHE A 87 10.17 4.11 -1.63
C PHE A 87 8.67 4.15 -1.82
N ILE A 88 8.23 3.68 -3.00
CA ILE A 88 6.84 3.40 -3.31
C ILE A 88 6.75 1.95 -3.78
N LEU A 89 5.86 1.18 -3.17
CA LEU A 89 5.53 -0.17 -3.59
C LEU A 89 4.29 -0.10 -4.50
N HIS A 90 4.48 -0.45 -5.77
CA HIS A 90 3.43 -0.44 -6.79
C HIS A 90 2.86 -1.85 -6.92
N ALA A 91 1.62 -2.05 -6.50
CA ALA A 91 0.95 -3.34 -6.49
C ALA A 91 -0.17 -3.39 -7.52
N ASN A 92 -0.13 -4.36 -8.42
CA ASN A 92 -1.15 -4.56 -9.44
C ASN A 92 -2.20 -5.57 -8.94
N GLY A 93 -3.26 -5.05 -8.32
CA GLY A 93 -4.36 -5.86 -7.81
C GLY A 93 -5.57 -5.96 -8.74
N PRO A 94 -6.57 -6.74 -8.35
CA PRO A 94 -7.78 -6.97 -9.15
C PRO A 94 -8.66 -5.72 -9.23
N LYS A 95 -9.52 -5.69 -10.25
CA LYS A 95 -10.60 -4.72 -10.42
C LYS A 95 -11.90 -5.28 -9.86
N PHE A 96 -12.81 -4.40 -9.45
CA PHE A 96 -14.17 -4.79 -9.10
C PHE A 96 -14.83 -5.59 -10.23
N GLN A 97 -15.64 -6.58 -9.89
CA GLN A 97 -16.31 -7.54 -10.78
C GLN A 97 -15.38 -8.61 -11.41
N GLU A 98 -14.10 -8.63 -11.13
CA GLU A 98 -13.29 -9.79 -11.47
C GLU A 98 -13.71 -11.02 -10.65
N GLU A 99 -13.66 -12.19 -11.28
CA GLU A 99 -13.87 -13.44 -10.56
C GLU A 99 -12.80 -13.64 -9.48
N ASN A 100 -13.20 -14.21 -8.35
CA ASN A 100 -12.32 -14.46 -7.22
C ASN A 100 -11.60 -13.19 -6.67
N LEU A 101 -12.33 -12.08 -6.66
CA LEU A 101 -11.80 -10.76 -6.24
C LEU A 101 -11.02 -10.82 -4.92
N GLU A 102 -11.60 -11.44 -3.87
CA GLU A 102 -10.97 -11.51 -2.55
C GLU A 102 -9.67 -12.31 -2.56
N ALA A 103 -9.66 -13.45 -3.24
CA ALA A 103 -8.47 -14.30 -3.36
C ALA A 103 -7.35 -13.58 -4.13
N LYS A 104 -7.68 -12.88 -5.20
CA LYS A 104 -6.72 -12.09 -5.98
C LYS A 104 -6.17 -10.90 -5.18
N LEU A 105 -7.03 -10.20 -4.45
CA LEU A 105 -6.61 -9.10 -3.59
C LEU A 105 -5.70 -9.60 -2.47
N ARG A 106 -6.02 -10.74 -1.87
CA ARG A 106 -5.19 -11.40 -0.86
C ARG A 106 -3.80 -11.71 -1.41
N THR A 107 -3.70 -12.33 -2.58
CA THR A 107 -2.42 -12.62 -3.24
C THR A 107 -1.62 -11.34 -3.48
N THR A 108 -2.27 -10.28 -3.94
CA THR A 108 -1.63 -8.96 -4.13
C THR A 108 -1.06 -8.41 -2.82
N MET A 109 -1.83 -8.52 -1.73
CA MET A 109 -1.40 -8.09 -0.40
C MET A 109 -0.23 -8.94 0.12
N GLU A 110 -0.31 -10.26 -0.01
CA GLU A 110 0.75 -11.18 0.41
C GLU A 110 2.05 -10.89 -0.33
N ASN A 111 2.01 -10.77 -1.65
CA ASN A 111 3.19 -10.45 -2.47
C ASN A 111 3.78 -9.07 -2.09
N SER A 112 2.93 -8.09 -1.80
CA SER A 112 3.37 -6.75 -1.37
C SER A 112 4.09 -6.79 -0.02
N LEU A 113 3.54 -7.51 0.94
CA LEU A 113 4.14 -7.65 2.27
C LEU A 113 5.45 -8.46 2.24
N GLU A 114 5.50 -9.52 1.44
CA GLU A 114 6.72 -10.31 1.23
C GLU A 114 7.82 -9.49 0.57
N LEU A 115 7.48 -8.71 -0.47
CA LEU A 115 8.42 -7.82 -1.12
C LEU A 115 8.97 -6.75 -0.16
N ALA A 116 8.11 -6.18 0.69
CA ALA A 116 8.52 -5.22 1.72
C ALA A 116 9.50 -5.87 2.72
N ARG A 117 9.20 -7.08 3.19
CA ARG A 117 10.08 -7.86 4.07
C ARG A 117 11.44 -8.11 3.41
N ASP A 118 11.45 -8.60 2.17
CA ASP A 118 12.66 -8.96 1.45
C ASP A 118 13.55 -7.74 1.14
N ARG A 119 12.96 -6.56 1.09
CA ARG A 119 13.66 -5.27 0.95
C ARG A 119 14.03 -4.62 2.26
N GLY A 120 13.74 -5.26 3.40
CA GLY A 120 14.05 -4.75 4.74
C GLY A 120 13.28 -3.47 5.09
N ILE A 121 12.08 -3.27 4.54
CA ILE A 121 11.21 -2.14 4.87
C ILE A 121 10.74 -2.26 6.32
N LYS A 122 10.97 -1.22 7.12
CA LYS A 122 10.62 -1.18 8.54
C LYS A 122 9.33 -0.41 8.81
N SER A 123 9.02 0.58 7.99
CA SER A 123 7.78 1.36 8.10
C SER A 123 7.07 1.42 6.76
N ILE A 124 5.79 1.03 6.75
CA ILE A 124 4.99 0.95 5.53
C ILE A 124 3.59 1.49 5.75
N ALA A 125 3.04 2.18 4.76
CA ALA A 125 1.65 2.63 4.76
C ALA A 125 0.88 2.03 3.59
N PHE A 126 -0.32 1.55 3.88
CA PHE A 126 -1.26 1.03 2.89
C PHE A 126 -2.46 1.96 2.74
N PRO A 127 -2.84 2.35 1.52
CA PRO A 127 -4.16 2.93 1.28
C PRO A 127 -5.23 1.84 1.35
N PRO A 128 -6.53 2.19 1.38
CA PRO A 128 -7.59 1.21 1.19
C PRO A 128 -7.48 0.60 -0.23
N MET A 129 -6.89 -0.57 -0.33
CA MET A 129 -6.45 -1.20 -1.58
C MET A 129 -7.60 -1.40 -2.57
N GLY A 130 -7.47 -0.82 -3.76
CA GLY A 130 -8.40 -0.97 -4.87
C GLY A 130 -9.72 -0.21 -4.76
N THR A 131 -9.96 0.56 -3.70
CA THR A 131 -11.24 1.22 -3.43
C THR A 131 -11.48 2.50 -4.23
N GLY A 132 -10.45 3.04 -4.88
CA GLY A 132 -10.57 4.22 -5.73
C GLY A 132 -11.08 3.86 -7.13
N PHE A 133 -10.31 4.17 -8.15
CA PHE A 133 -10.66 3.95 -9.56
C PHE A 133 -11.06 2.51 -9.90
N TYR A 134 -10.47 1.52 -9.26
CA TYR A 134 -10.73 0.10 -9.50
C TYR A 134 -12.02 -0.42 -8.85
N GLY A 135 -12.66 0.36 -8.00
CA GLY A 135 -14.02 0.14 -7.52
C GLY A 135 -14.21 -1.01 -6.52
N VAL A 136 -13.15 -1.56 -5.94
CA VAL A 136 -13.27 -2.59 -4.91
C VAL A 136 -14.05 -2.04 -3.72
N PRO A 137 -15.12 -2.71 -3.24
CA PRO A 137 -15.87 -2.23 -2.08
C PRO A 137 -14.98 -2.09 -0.85
N LEU A 138 -15.09 -0.97 -0.14
CA LEU A 138 -14.26 -0.66 1.03
C LEU A 138 -14.30 -1.77 2.09
N ARG A 139 -15.47 -2.33 2.37
CA ARG A 139 -15.62 -3.41 3.35
C ARG A 139 -14.87 -4.68 2.94
N THR A 140 -14.93 -5.04 1.67
CA THR A 140 -14.18 -6.18 1.10
C THR A 140 -12.68 -5.92 1.19
N SER A 141 -12.22 -4.76 0.76
CA SER A 141 -10.82 -4.36 0.84
C SER A 141 -10.32 -4.41 2.28
N ALA A 142 -11.01 -3.77 3.21
CA ALA A 142 -10.62 -3.73 4.62
C ALA A 142 -10.53 -5.14 5.24
N ALA A 143 -11.50 -6.02 4.98
CA ALA A 143 -11.50 -7.37 5.52
C ALA A 143 -10.28 -8.18 5.01
N VAL A 144 -10.01 -8.15 3.72
CA VAL A 144 -8.86 -8.85 3.12
C VAL A 144 -7.55 -8.26 3.62
N MET A 145 -7.42 -6.93 3.63
CA MET A 145 -6.21 -6.24 4.10
C MET A 145 -5.89 -6.60 5.55
N LEU A 146 -6.84 -6.43 6.45
CA LEU A 146 -6.62 -6.66 7.89
C LEU A 146 -6.27 -8.11 8.21
N ASP A 147 -6.96 -9.06 7.58
CA ASP A 147 -6.65 -10.49 7.76
C ASP A 147 -5.25 -10.85 7.23
N THR A 148 -4.89 -10.36 6.06
CA THR A 148 -3.59 -10.63 5.44
C THR A 148 -2.45 -9.97 6.23
N ILE A 149 -2.62 -8.71 6.63
CA ILE A 149 -1.65 -7.99 7.46
C ILE A 149 -1.44 -8.73 8.78
N ARG A 150 -2.52 -9.10 9.47
CA ARG A 150 -2.44 -9.85 10.73
C ARG A 150 -1.61 -11.12 10.58
N LYS A 151 -1.93 -11.95 9.59
CA LYS A 151 -1.21 -13.20 9.33
C LYS A 151 0.27 -12.97 9.04
N HIS A 152 0.60 -11.96 8.24
CA HIS A 152 1.98 -11.61 7.94
C HIS A 152 2.75 -11.19 9.20
N LEU A 153 2.15 -10.32 10.02
CA LEU A 153 2.79 -9.79 11.23
C LEU A 153 2.90 -10.81 12.37
N GLU A 154 2.11 -11.86 12.34
CA GLU A 154 2.26 -13.02 13.25
C GLU A 154 3.45 -13.89 12.89
N GLY A 155 3.96 -13.80 11.66
CA GLY A 155 5.13 -14.51 11.16
C GLY A 155 6.43 -13.69 11.20
N ASP A 156 7.37 -14.07 10.35
CA ASP A 156 8.64 -13.35 10.16
C ASP A 156 8.43 -12.10 9.31
N THR A 157 8.80 -10.95 9.84
CA THR A 157 8.65 -9.66 9.17
C THR A 157 9.75 -8.68 9.58
N SER A 158 10.12 -7.78 8.66
CA SER A 158 10.99 -6.63 8.94
C SER A 158 10.19 -5.40 9.44
N ILE A 159 8.86 -5.44 9.33
CA ILE A 159 8.01 -4.28 9.57
C ILE A 159 7.84 -4.01 11.06
N GLU A 160 8.23 -2.82 11.50
CA GLU A 160 8.10 -2.34 12.87
C GLU A 160 6.88 -1.42 13.05
N ASN A 161 6.53 -0.68 11.98
CA ASN A 161 5.38 0.23 11.95
C ASN A 161 4.59 0.06 10.66
N LEU A 162 3.30 -0.21 10.78
CA LEU A 162 2.38 -0.31 9.66
C LEU A 162 1.24 0.69 9.86
N VAL A 163 0.98 1.49 8.84
CA VAL A 163 -0.07 2.51 8.82
C VAL A 163 -1.13 2.15 7.78
N ILE A 164 -2.39 2.34 8.11
CA ILE A 164 -3.52 2.19 7.21
C ILE A 164 -4.31 3.50 7.17
#